data_c706179d79c52a0ec92bf8cfc5e6b124
#
_entry.id   c706179d79c52a0ec92bf8cfc5e6b124
#
_cell.length_a   1.000
_cell.length_b   1.000
_cell.length_c   1.000
_cell.angle_alpha   90.00
_cell.angle_beta   90.00
_cell.angle_gamma   90.00
#
_symmetry.space_group_name_H-M   'P 1'
#
loop_
_entity.id
_entity.type
_entity.pdbx_description
1 polymer ?
#
loop_
_entity_poly.entity_id
_entity_poly.type
_entity_poly.pdbx_seq_one_letter_code
_entity_poly.pdbx_strand_id
1 'polypeptide(L)'
;MTNETFSKVNEQTEKMFMGPTRDYAKLAMDYAEKMIDAQMEAAKTYTDIGMKQARAALEIKDTEALKAYAEEQQKVAKEMSERVKGDAEKVVAMNQDFVNEARKLVESNVKTAAEAATPKSK
;
A
#
# COMPACT_ATOMS: atom_id res chain seq x y z
N MET A 1 44.10 -1.14 20.05
CA MET A 1 42.77 -1.54 19.71
C MET A 1 42.80 -2.70 18.73
N THR A 2 42.10 -3.71 19.04
CA THR A 2 42.17 -4.89 18.23
C THR A 2 41.11 -4.90 17.14
N ASN A 3 41.35 -5.63 16.09
CA ASN A 3 40.38 -5.82 15.03
C ASN A 3 39.12 -6.48 15.56
N GLU A 4 39.24 -7.32 16.58
CA GLU A 4 38.08 -7.98 17.19
C GLU A 4 37.15 -7.00 17.85
N THR A 5 37.67 -6.01 18.58
CA THR A 5 36.84 -4.96 19.18
C THR A 5 36.14 -4.14 18.14
N PHE A 6 36.85 -3.79 17.08
CA PHE A 6 36.30 -3.03 15.97
C PHE A 6 35.19 -3.83 15.28
N SER A 7 35.40 -5.12 15.06
CA SER A 7 34.40 -6.00 14.46
C SER A 7 33.12 -6.10 15.30
N LYS A 8 33.27 -6.22 16.63
CA LYS A 8 32.12 -6.26 17.55
C LYS A 8 31.31 -4.97 17.52
N VAL A 9 32.00 -3.82 17.54
CA VAL A 9 31.33 -2.53 17.46
C VAL A 9 30.59 -2.41 16.12
N ASN A 10 31.22 -2.86 15.06
CA ASN A 10 30.61 -2.81 13.73
C ASN A 10 29.38 -3.72 13.65
N GLU A 11 29.46 -4.93 14.19
CA GLU A 11 28.33 -5.87 14.24
C GLU A 11 27.17 -5.30 15.06
N GLN A 12 27.46 -4.71 16.22
CA GLN A 12 26.43 -4.09 17.04
C GLN A 12 25.79 -2.91 16.33
N THR A 13 26.60 -2.11 15.66
CA THR A 13 26.09 -0.98 14.85
C THR A 13 25.18 -1.51 13.75
N GLU A 14 25.58 -2.55 13.05
CA GLU A 14 24.74 -3.17 12.03
C GLU A 14 23.42 -3.65 12.61
N LYS A 15 23.46 -4.37 13.73
CA LYS A 15 22.23 -4.87 14.35
C LYS A 15 21.31 -3.74 14.82
N MET A 16 21.88 -2.66 15.33
CA MET A 16 21.10 -1.55 15.82
C MET A 16 20.52 -0.68 14.70
N PHE A 17 21.27 -0.47 13.63
CA PHE A 17 20.85 0.41 12.55
C PHE A 17 20.41 -0.32 11.29
N MET A 18 21.13 -1.36 10.89
CA MET A 18 20.81 -2.07 9.66
C MET A 18 19.59 -2.98 9.80
N GLY A 19 19.45 -3.64 10.95
CA GLY A 19 18.27 -4.46 11.22
C GLY A 19 16.98 -3.66 11.16
N PRO A 20 16.83 -2.61 11.99
CA PRO A 20 15.65 -1.75 11.96
C PRO A 20 15.45 -1.05 10.63
N THR A 21 16.52 -0.56 10.01
CA THR A 21 16.46 0.08 8.69
C THR A 21 15.96 -0.91 7.65
N ARG A 22 16.46 -2.13 7.69
CA ARG A 22 16.05 -3.19 6.77
C ARG A 22 14.59 -3.54 6.95
N ASP A 23 14.14 -3.68 8.19
CA ASP A 23 12.74 -3.98 8.49
C ASP A 23 11.82 -2.87 8.00
N TYR A 24 12.20 -1.62 8.22
CA TYR A 24 11.44 -0.47 7.74
C TYR A 24 11.42 -0.42 6.22
N ALA A 25 12.55 -0.64 5.57
CA ALA A 25 12.63 -0.67 4.12
C ALA A 25 11.75 -1.77 3.54
N LYS A 26 11.73 -2.94 4.17
CA LYS A 26 10.90 -4.07 3.76
C LYS A 26 9.42 -3.71 3.89
N LEU A 27 9.04 -3.09 4.99
CA LEU A 27 7.67 -2.64 5.22
C LEU A 27 7.26 -1.60 4.17
N ALA A 28 8.15 -0.64 3.87
CA ALA A 28 7.89 0.37 2.85
C ALA A 28 7.74 -0.25 1.47
N MET A 29 8.54 -1.25 1.15
CA MET A 29 8.42 -1.98 -0.12
C MET A 29 7.12 -2.75 -0.21
N ASP A 30 6.71 -3.42 0.88
CA ASP A 30 5.44 -4.14 0.92
C ASP A 30 4.26 -3.18 0.72
N TYR A 31 4.33 -2.01 1.36
CA TYR A 31 3.31 -0.98 1.19
C TYR A 31 3.27 -0.48 -0.25
N ALA A 32 4.44 -0.21 -0.85
CA ALA A 32 4.53 0.23 -2.23
C ALA A 32 3.95 -0.82 -3.19
N GLU A 33 4.24 -2.10 -2.97
CA GLU A 33 3.66 -3.19 -3.77
C GLU A 33 2.14 -3.21 -3.67
N LYS A 34 1.60 -3.09 -2.46
CA LYS A 34 0.14 -3.04 -2.26
C LYS A 34 -0.49 -1.85 -2.97
N MET A 35 0.17 -0.70 -2.92
CA MET A 35 -0.32 0.50 -3.61
C MET A 35 -0.30 0.32 -5.12
N ILE A 36 0.78 -0.24 -5.65
CA ILE A 36 0.89 -0.52 -7.09
C ILE A 36 -0.18 -1.52 -7.51
N ASP A 37 -0.36 -2.61 -6.77
CA ASP A 37 -1.37 -3.62 -7.07
C ASP A 37 -2.78 -3.01 -7.05
N ALA A 38 -3.07 -2.17 -6.06
CA ALA A 38 -4.36 -1.49 -5.96
C ALA A 38 -4.58 -0.54 -7.15
N GLN A 39 -3.56 0.20 -7.56
CA GLN A 39 -3.62 1.10 -8.70
C GLN A 39 -3.80 0.33 -10.00
N MET A 40 -3.10 -0.77 -10.17
CA MET A 40 -3.23 -1.61 -11.35
C MET A 40 -4.62 -2.23 -11.44
N GLU A 41 -5.14 -2.71 -10.33
CA GLU A 41 -6.48 -3.27 -10.28
C GLU A 41 -7.53 -2.20 -10.61
N ALA A 42 -7.39 -1.01 -10.04
CA ALA A 42 -8.28 0.11 -10.32
C ALA A 42 -8.20 0.51 -11.79
N ALA A 43 -6.99 0.64 -12.35
CA ALA A 43 -6.79 1.00 -13.74
C ALA A 43 -7.42 -0.03 -14.67
N LYS A 44 -7.25 -1.31 -14.37
CA LYS A 44 -7.86 -2.40 -15.16
C LYS A 44 -9.37 -2.32 -15.13
N THR A 45 -9.95 -2.10 -13.94
CA THR A 45 -11.39 -2.00 -13.79
C THR A 45 -11.95 -0.81 -14.54
N TYR A 46 -11.32 0.36 -14.42
CA TYR A 46 -11.77 1.56 -15.13
C TYR A 46 -11.63 1.40 -16.63
N THR A 47 -10.56 0.76 -17.09
CA THR A 47 -10.37 0.46 -18.50
C THR A 47 -11.44 -0.49 -19.01
N ASP A 48 -11.75 -1.55 -18.26
CA ASP A 48 -12.79 -2.52 -18.63
C ASP A 48 -14.16 -1.85 -18.73
N ILE A 49 -14.49 -0.98 -17.77
CA ILE A 49 -15.75 -0.23 -17.77
C ILE A 49 -15.79 0.70 -18.99
N GLY A 50 -14.70 1.43 -19.25
CA GLY A 50 -14.61 2.32 -20.40
C GLY A 50 -14.75 1.60 -21.72
N MET A 51 -14.12 0.45 -21.88
CA MET A 51 -14.23 -0.35 -23.08
C MET A 51 -15.63 -0.92 -23.26
N LYS A 52 -16.25 -1.36 -22.17
CA LYS A 52 -17.62 -1.86 -22.20
C LYS A 52 -18.58 -0.76 -22.66
N GLN A 53 -18.38 0.45 -22.17
CA GLN A 53 -19.17 1.61 -22.55
C GLN A 53 -18.97 1.98 -24.01
N ALA A 54 -17.74 1.95 -24.49
CA ALA A 54 -17.43 2.24 -25.88
C ALA A 54 -18.09 1.23 -26.82
N ARG A 55 -18.05 -0.05 -26.46
CA ARG A 55 -18.72 -1.11 -27.25
C ARG A 55 -20.22 -0.93 -27.24
N ALA A 56 -20.81 -0.60 -26.09
CA ALA A 56 -22.24 -0.34 -26.00
C ALA A 56 -22.67 0.84 -26.87
N ALA A 57 -21.83 1.89 -26.90
CA ALA A 57 -22.09 3.06 -27.75
C ALA A 57 -22.10 2.70 -29.22
N LEU A 58 -21.21 1.78 -29.65
CA LEU A 58 -21.16 1.35 -31.05
C LEU A 58 -22.37 0.50 -31.44
N GLU A 59 -23.07 -0.08 -30.50
CA GLU A 59 -24.24 -0.90 -30.73
C GLU A 59 -25.54 -0.11 -30.77
N ILE A 60 -25.52 1.19 -30.54
CA ILE A 60 -26.70 2.03 -30.63
C ILE A 60 -27.13 2.18 -32.06
N LYS A 61 -28.29 1.61 -32.40
CA LYS A 61 -28.83 1.64 -33.76
C LYS A 61 -30.19 2.33 -33.85
N ASP A 62 -30.87 2.49 -32.74
CA ASP A 62 -32.21 3.06 -32.71
C ASP A 62 -32.42 3.86 -31.42
N THR A 63 -33.62 4.46 -31.33
CA THR A 63 -33.97 5.31 -30.16
C THR A 63 -34.07 4.49 -28.89
N GLU A 64 -34.56 3.25 -28.95
CA GLU A 64 -34.67 2.38 -27.79
C GLU A 64 -33.29 2.03 -27.24
N ALA A 65 -32.37 1.68 -28.14
CA ALA A 65 -30.98 1.42 -27.75
C ALA A 65 -30.33 2.65 -27.11
N LEU A 66 -30.63 3.83 -27.64
CA LEU A 66 -30.13 5.09 -27.08
C LEU A 66 -30.66 5.32 -25.67
N LYS A 67 -31.95 5.07 -25.42
CA LYS A 67 -32.54 5.19 -24.09
C LYS A 67 -31.93 4.20 -23.13
N ALA A 68 -31.75 2.95 -23.56
CA ALA A 68 -31.13 1.92 -22.75
C ALA A 68 -29.70 2.30 -22.40
N TYR A 69 -28.95 2.86 -23.35
CA TYR A 69 -27.60 3.36 -23.11
C TYR A 69 -27.57 4.47 -22.09
N ALA A 70 -28.51 5.42 -22.21
CA ALA A 70 -28.59 6.53 -21.25
C ALA A 70 -28.89 6.06 -19.82
N GLU A 71 -29.79 5.08 -19.68
CA GLU A 71 -30.08 4.47 -18.37
C GLU A 71 -28.87 3.71 -17.83
N GLU A 72 -28.18 2.99 -18.70
CA GLU A 72 -26.94 2.30 -18.33
C GLU A 72 -25.86 3.26 -17.85
N GLN A 73 -25.76 4.44 -18.47
CA GLN A 73 -24.82 5.48 -18.07
C GLN A 73 -25.04 5.91 -16.62
N GLN A 74 -26.28 6.01 -16.21
CA GLN A 74 -26.59 6.37 -14.82
C GLN A 74 -26.12 5.30 -13.85
N LYS A 75 -26.32 4.03 -14.20
CA LYS A 75 -25.84 2.90 -13.39
C LYS A 75 -24.31 2.89 -13.32
N VAL A 76 -23.66 3.10 -14.47
CA VAL A 76 -22.20 3.14 -14.54
C VAL A 76 -21.64 4.29 -13.71
N ALA A 77 -22.25 5.46 -13.78
CA ALA A 77 -21.82 6.61 -12.97
C ALA A 77 -21.92 6.30 -11.48
N LYS A 78 -22.98 5.61 -11.06
CA LYS A 78 -23.14 5.19 -9.67
C LYS A 78 -22.10 4.15 -9.27
N GLU A 79 -21.88 3.14 -10.10
CA GLU A 79 -20.86 2.13 -9.87
C GLU A 79 -19.46 2.74 -9.79
N MET A 80 -19.16 3.67 -10.69
CA MET A 80 -17.88 4.37 -10.68
C MET A 80 -17.69 5.16 -9.40
N SER A 81 -18.74 5.87 -8.97
CA SER A 81 -18.71 6.65 -7.74
C SER A 81 -18.46 5.75 -6.51
N GLU A 82 -19.17 4.63 -6.43
CA GLU A 82 -18.99 3.66 -5.36
C GLU A 82 -17.61 3.03 -5.38
N ARG A 83 -17.10 2.76 -6.58
CA ARG A 83 -15.77 2.19 -6.75
C ARG A 83 -14.67 3.16 -6.32
N VAL A 84 -14.79 4.42 -6.74
CA VAL A 84 -13.84 5.47 -6.33
C VAL A 84 -13.84 5.60 -4.81
N LYS A 85 -15.03 5.59 -4.20
CA LYS A 85 -15.15 5.64 -2.75
C LYS A 85 -14.51 4.44 -2.08
N GLY A 86 -14.77 3.23 -2.59
CA GLY A 86 -14.18 2.00 -2.08
C GLY A 86 -12.66 1.99 -2.22
N ASP A 87 -12.14 2.45 -3.36
CA ASP A 87 -10.70 2.54 -3.60
C ASP A 87 -10.06 3.54 -2.64
N ALA A 88 -10.72 4.68 -2.39
CA ALA A 88 -10.25 5.68 -1.44
C ALA A 88 -10.20 5.12 -0.02
N GLU A 89 -11.23 4.38 0.39
CA GLU A 89 -11.28 3.71 1.69
C GLU A 89 -10.16 2.69 1.83
N LYS A 90 -9.88 1.95 0.76
CA LYS A 90 -8.80 0.96 0.69
C LYS A 90 -7.44 1.62 0.90
N VAL A 91 -7.20 2.75 0.24
CA VAL A 91 -5.95 3.51 0.39
C VAL A 91 -5.80 4.01 1.83
N VAL A 92 -6.87 4.53 2.42
CA VAL A 92 -6.85 4.98 3.81
C VAL A 92 -6.53 3.82 4.75
N ALA A 93 -7.17 2.67 4.54
CA ALA A 93 -6.91 1.47 5.34
C ALA A 93 -5.47 1.00 5.23
N MET A 94 -4.93 0.98 4.01
CA MET A 94 -3.54 0.61 3.77
C MET A 94 -2.58 1.58 4.45
N ASN A 95 -2.89 2.87 4.40
CA ASN A 95 -2.09 3.89 5.06
C ASN A 95 -2.09 3.71 6.58
N GLN A 96 -3.26 3.42 7.16
CA GLN A 96 -3.38 3.15 8.59
C GLN A 96 -2.59 1.90 8.98
N ASP A 97 -2.68 0.85 8.19
CA ASP A 97 -1.91 -0.38 8.41
C ASP A 97 -0.41 -0.09 8.38
N PHE A 98 0.04 0.70 7.40
CA PHE A 98 1.44 1.09 7.29
C PHE A 98 1.89 1.86 8.54
N VAL A 99 1.10 2.84 8.97
CA VAL A 99 1.42 3.65 10.16
C VAL A 99 1.47 2.77 11.41
N ASN A 100 0.51 1.85 11.56
CA ASN A 100 0.48 0.93 12.69
C ASN A 100 1.70 0.01 12.70
N GLU A 101 2.06 -0.55 11.54
CA GLU A 101 3.23 -1.42 11.42
C GLU A 101 4.52 -0.64 11.67
N ALA A 102 4.62 0.58 11.15
CA ALA A 102 5.76 1.45 11.40
C ALA A 102 5.89 1.77 12.89
N ARG A 103 4.76 2.03 13.55
CA ARG A 103 4.74 2.30 15.00
C ARG A 103 5.24 1.08 15.78
N LYS A 104 4.79 -0.11 15.42
CA LYS A 104 5.25 -1.34 16.05
C LYS A 104 6.76 -1.53 15.89
N LEU A 105 7.28 -1.24 14.71
CA LEU A 105 8.73 -1.31 14.47
C LEU A 105 9.49 -0.31 15.34
N VAL A 106 8.99 0.92 15.44
CA VAL A 106 9.62 1.94 16.29
C VAL A 106 9.61 1.49 17.75
N GLU A 107 8.48 1.02 18.25
CA GLU A 107 8.37 0.52 19.62
C GLU A 107 9.33 -0.64 19.89
N SER A 108 9.39 -1.60 18.97
CA SER A 108 10.30 -2.72 19.05
C SER A 108 11.75 -2.27 19.05
N ASN A 109 12.10 -1.32 18.20
CA ASN A 109 13.46 -0.80 18.10
C ASN A 109 13.86 -0.01 19.36
N VAL A 110 12.93 0.78 19.88
CA VAL A 110 13.16 1.52 21.14
C VAL A 110 13.38 0.54 22.28
N LYS A 111 12.59 -0.49 22.36
CA LYS A 111 12.75 -1.54 23.37
C LYS A 111 14.10 -2.23 23.26
N THR A 112 14.48 -2.61 22.06
CA THR A 112 15.77 -3.25 21.80
C THR A 112 16.93 -2.33 22.18
N ALA A 113 16.83 -1.05 21.80
CA ALA A 113 17.84 -0.06 22.15
C ALA A 113 17.94 0.15 23.67
N ALA A 114 16.81 0.19 24.37
CA ALA A 114 16.78 0.30 25.81
C ALA A 114 17.41 -0.90 26.49
N GLU A 115 17.11 -2.09 26.00
CA GLU A 115 17.72 -3.32 26.51
C GLU A 115 19.24 -3.36 26.28
N ALA A 116 19.66 -2.91 25.10
CA ALA A 116 21.07 -2.85 24.76
C ALA A 116 21.81 -1.79 25.59
N ALA A 117 21.14 -0.69 25.89
CA ALA A 117 21.72 0.40 26.67
C ALA A 117 21.78 0.10 28.17
N THR A 118 20.91 -0.79 28.66
CA THR A 118 20.89 -1.14 30.08
C THR A 118 22.11 -2.03 30.38
N PRO A 119 22.98 -1.58 31.27
CA PRO A 119 24.13 -2.43 31.61
C PRO A 119 23.65 -3.69 32.28
N LYS A 120 24.05 -4.79 31.74
CA LYS A 120 23.76 -6.05 32.36
C LYS A 120 24.61 -6.12 33.62
N SER A 121 23.99 -5.97 34.69
CA SER A 121 24.67 -5.94 35.87
C SER A 121 25.44 -7.07 36.10
N LYS A 122 26.38 -6.95 36.24
CA LYS A 122 26.98 -7.72 36.82
C LYS A 122 26.71 -8.60 37.84
#